data_3dae94656fae57127125e27c7666d06c
#
_entry.id   3dae94656fae57127125e27c7666d06c
#
_cell.length_a   1.000
_cell.length_b   1.000
_cell.length_c   1.000
_cell.angle_alpha   90.00
_cell.angle_beta   90.00
_cell.angle_gamma   90.00
#
_symmetry.space_group_name_H-M   'P 1'
#
loop_
_entity.id
_entity.type
_entity.pdbx_description
1 polymer ?
#
loop_
_entity_poly.entity_id
_entity_poly.type
_entity_poly.pdbx_seq_one_letter_code
_entity_poly.pdbx_strand_id
1 'polypeptide(L)'
;MKKYRKRVADEILKRKLEGKGAVLIEGPKWCGKTTTAEQFSASVLYMDDPERKEQNITMSELNPRRLLNGAVPRLIDEWQLAPKLWDAIRFEVDHRGELGQFILTGSAVPVDTREITHSGTGRFTWLTMRPMSLYESGDSTGDVSLSELFTGKTEIDGESNLSIDRLAFLVCRGGWPQSVDMRDEIALDQAMDYYDAVVHADINRADNVQKNPERVRRLMRSYARNQGGQVPNTVIAQDIAANDETPISEETVASYVNALRKIFVVEDMPAWNPNLRSKTAIRSSDTRYYIDPSIAAAALGIGPNDLVNDLHTFGFLFETLCVRDLRVFADALNGEVYHYRDKDGQECDAVIHLRNGKYGLIEVKLGGDTLIEEGVRSLKSMAAKIDTDKMHAPSFLMVLTGTGDYAYRRHDGVYVVPIGSLKN
;
A
#
# COMPACT_ATOMS: atom_id res chain seq x y z
N MET A 1 -4.93 -10.33 -25.75
CA MET A 1 -5.04 -9.87 -24.33
C MET A 1 -3.74 -10.15 -23.61
N LYS A 2 -3.24 -9.20 -22.80
CA LYS A 2 -2.10 -9.48 -21.92
C LYS A 2 -2.52 -10.58 -20.94
N LYS A 3 -1.62 -11.52 -20.64
CA LYS A 3 -1.88 -12.61 -19.67
C LYS A 3 -2.02 -12.00 -18.28
N TYR A 4 -3.08 -12.36 -17.55
CA TYR A 4 -3.23 -11.95 -16.16
C TYR A 4 -2.06 -12.45 -15.31
N ARG A 5 -1.49 -11.55 -14.49
CA ARG A 5 -0.48 -11.89 -13.48
C ARG A 5 -1.19 -12.11 -12.14
N LYS A 6 -0.99 -13.29 -11.56
CA LYS A 6 -1.55 -13.60 -10.24
C LYS A 6 -1.11 -12.58 -9.21
N ARG A 7 -2.06 -12.20 -8.35
CA ARG A 7 -1.82 -11.26 -7.27
C ARG A 7 -1.93 -11.98 -5.92
N VAL A 8 -1.18 -11.50 -4.95
CA VAL A 8 -1.39 -11.93 -3.54
C VAL A 8 -2.84 -11.65 -3.11
N ALA A 9 -3.42 -10.58 -3.61
CA ALA A 9 -4.82 -10.21 -3.41
C ALA A 9 -5.84 -11.27 -3.89
N ASP A 10 -5.50 -12.15 -4.83
CA ASP A 10 -6.40 -13.17 -5.37
C ASP A 10 -6.91 -14.13 -4.29
N GLU A 11 -6.00 -14.68 -3.50
CA GLU A 11 -6.35 -15.60 -2.41
C GLU A 11 -7.09 -14.89 -1.26
N ILE A 12 -6.75 -13.62 -1.03
CA ILE A 12 -7.46 -12.80 -0.04
C ILE A 12 -8.90 -12.54 -0.49
N LEU A 13 -9.09 -12.17 -1.76
CA LEU A 13 -10.42 -11.93 -2.35
C LEU A 13 -11.28 -13.19 -2.27
N LYS A 14 -10.74 -14.34 -2.68
CA LYS A 14 -11.43 -15.64 -2.58
C LYS A 14 -11.91 -15.91 -1.17
N ARG A 15 -11.01 -15.83 -0.19
CA ARG A 15 -11.35 -16.03 1.22
C ARG A 15 -12.42 -15.06 1.74
N LYS A 16 -12.36 -13.79 1.30
CA LYS A 16 -13.34 -12.76 1.69
C LYS A 16 -14.71 -13.02 1.08
N LEU A 17 -14.80 -13.51 -0.15
CA LEU A 17 -16.05 -13.92 -0.80
C LEU A 17 -16.69 -15.14 -0.11
N GLU A 18 -15.88 -16.05 0.42
CA GLU A 18 -16.37 -17.19 1.22
C GLU A 18 -16.94 -16.75 2.59
N GLY A 19 -16.57 -15.57 3.08
CA GLY A 19 -16.95 -15.10 4.41
C GLY A 19 -17.98 -13.97 4.45
N LYS A 20 -18.24 -13.28 3.33
CA LYS A 20 -19.12 -12.11 3.25
C LYS A 20 -19.93 -12.06 1.97
N GLY A 21 -21.09 -11.39 2.03
CA GLY A 21 -21.96 -11.22 0.86
C GLY A 21 -21.39 -10.27 -0.20
N ALA A 22 -20.61 -9.27 0.22
CA ALA A 22 -19.97 -8.32 -0.68
C ALA A 22 -18.53 -8.01 -0.26
N VAL A 23 -17.64 -7.81 -1.25
CA VAL A 23 -16.25 -7.41 -1.05
C VAL A 23 -16.02 -6.10 -1.81
N LEU A 24 -15.56 -5.05 -1.11
CA LEU A 24 -15.08 -3.82 -1.73
C LEU A 24 -13.57 -3.88 -1.91
N ILE A 25 -13.11 -3.80 -3.15
CA ILE A 25 -11.70 -3.68 -3.50
C ILE A 25 -11.40 -2.20 -3.73
N GLU A 26 -10.58 -1.63 -2.86
CA GLU A 26 -10.14 -0.24 -2.93
C GLU A 26 -8.63 -0.13 -3.13
N GLY A 27 -8.16 1.03 -3.60
CA GLY A 27 -6.74 1.26 -3.84
C GLY A 27 -6.49 2.25 -4.98
N PRO A 28 -5.24 2.62 -5.26
CA PRO A 28 -4.92 3.64 -6.27
C PRO A 28 -5.39 3.23 -7.66
N LYS A 29 -5.58 4.21 -8.52
CA LYS A 29 -5.80 3.93 -9.93
C LYS A 29 -4.66 3.11 -10.50
N TRP A 30 -4.94 2.29 -11.52
CA TRP A 30 -3.98 1.47 -12.26
C TRP A 30 -3.28 0.35 -11.46
N CYS A 31 -3.61 0.12 -10.19
CA CYS A 31 -3.05 -1.01 -9.44
C CYS A 31 -3.63 -2.39 -9.81
N GLY A 32 -4.66 -2.42 -10.69
CA GLY A 32 -5.21 -3.67 -11.25
C GLY A 32 -6.49 -4.19 -10.60
N LYS A 33 -7.23 -3.36 -9.83
CA LYS A 33 -8.46 -3.76 -9.11
C LYS A 33 -9.50 -4.43 -10.01
N THR A 34 -9.89 -3.74 -11.09
CA THR A 34 -10.90 -4.23 -12.04
C THR A 34 -10.46 -5.55 -12.65
N THR A 35 -9.21 -5.62 -13.14
CA THR A 35 -8.68 -6.84 -13.77
C THR A 35 -8.64 -8.02 -12.79
N THR A 36 -8.28 -7.79 -11.53
CA THR A 36 -8.35 -8.83 -10.49
C THR A 36 -9.79 -9.23 -10.19
N ALA A 37 -10.70 -8.27 -10.02
CA ALA A 37 -12.11 -8.55 -9.75
C ALA A 37 -12.79 -9.35 -10.87
N GLU A 38 -12.44 -9.08 -12.14
CA GLU A 38 -12.92 -9.80 -13.30
C GLU A 38 -12.57 -11.31 -13.27
N GLN A 39 -11.42 -11.69 -12.67
CA GLN A 39 -11.03 -13.11 -12.58
C GLN A 39 -11.96 -13.90 -11.65
N PHE A 40 -12.68 -13.23 -10.76
CA PHE A 40 -13.53 -13.84 -9.74
C PHE A 40 -15.03 -13.57 -9.95
N SER A 41 -15.36 -12.77 -10.98
CA SER A 41 -16.75 -12.41 -11.26
C SER A 41 -17.36 -13.27 -12.36
N ALA A 42 -18.65 -13.61 -12.19
CA ALA A 42 -19.46 -14.30 -13.21
C ALA A 42 -20.23 -13.34 -14.10
N SER A 43 -20.40 -12.08 -13.67
CA SER A 43 -20.98 -11.00 -14.48
C SER A 43 -20.42 -9.64 -14.05
N VAL A 44 -20.38 -8.68 -14.96
CA VAL A 44 -19.80 -7.36 -14.75
C VAL A 44 -20.78 -6.25 -15.09
N LEU A 45 -20.78 -5.19 -14.29
CA LEU A 45 -21.40 -3.90 -14.55
C LEU A 45 -20.32 -2.82 -14.45
N TYR A 46 -19.97 -2.19 -15.56
CA TYR A 46 -19.11 -1.01 -15.60
C TYR A 46 -19.97 0.25 -15.45
N MET A 47 -19.83 0.96 -14.33
CA MET A 47 -20.60 2.17 -14.07
C MET A 47 -20.13 3.36 -14.91
N ASP A 48 -18.88 3.33 -15.36
CA ASP A 48 -18.25 4.37 -16.19
C ASP A 48 -18.28 4.07 -17.69
N ASP A 49 -18.93 3.00 -18.14
CA ASP A 49 -19.11 2.66 -19.56
C ASP A 49 -19.67 3.89 -20.33
N PRO A 50 -18.91 4.50 -21.25
CA PRO A 50 -19.33 5.74 -21.92
C PRO A 50 -20.71 5.68 -22.60
N GLU A 51 -21.09 4.50 -23.09
CA GLU A 51 -22.38 4.32 -23.77
C GLU A 51 -23.56 4.20 -22.80
N ARG A 52 -23.30 3.79 -21.54
CA ARG A 52 -24.35 3.47 -20.56
C ARG A 52 -24.24 4.25 -19.26
N LYS A 53 -23.22 5.07 -19.08
CA LYS A 53 -22.93 5.78 -17.82
C LYS A 53 -24.14 6.55 -17.30
N GLU A 54 -24.72 7.43 -18.13
CA GLU A 54 -25.86 8.23 -17.72
C GLU A 54 -27.11 7.36 -17.43
N GLN A 55 -27.31 6.31 -18.23
CA GLN A 55 -28.40 5.36 -18.01
C GLN A 55 -28.19 4.58 -16.70
N ASN A 56 -26.98 4.13 -16.42
CA ASN A 56 -26.65 3.41 -15.19
C ASN A 56 -26.85 4.30 -13.95
N ILE A 57 -26.39 5.56 -14.01
CA ILE A 57 -26.60 6.53 -12.92
C ILE A 57 -28.10 6.77 -12.71
N THR A 58 -28.86 7.05 -13.75
CA THR A 58 -30.32 7.25 -13.68
C THR A 58 -31.00 6.00 -13.11
N MET A 59 -30.61 4.80 -13.57
CA MET A 59 -31.18 3.56 -13.09
C MET A 59 -30.86 3.32 -11.60
N SER A 60 -29.68 3.72 -11.15
CA SER A 60 -29.31 3.62 -9.72
C SER A 60 -30.20 4.49 -8.83
N GLU A 61 -30.75 5.59 -9.37
CA GLU A 61 -31.69 6.47 -8.70
C GLU A 61 -33.10 5.90 -8.65
N LEU A 62 -33.58 5.35 -9.79
CA LEU A 62 -34.97 4.92 -9.98
C LEU A 62 -35.20 3.48 -9.48
N ASN A 63 -34.30 2.56 -9.81
CA ASN A 63 -34.42 1.16 -9.47
C ASN A 63 -33.04 0.48 -9.39
N PRO A 64 -32.29 0.73 -8.32
CA PRO A 64 -30.92 0.19 -8.16
C PRO A 64 -30.86 -1.33 -8.23
N ARG A 65 -31.91 -2.03 -7.78
CA ARG A 65 -31.96 -3.50 -7.83
C ARG A 65 -31.83 -4.08 -9.23
N ARG A 66 -32.30 -3.35 -10.25
CA ARG A 66 -32.19 -3.80 -11.64
C ARG A 66 -30.74 -3.91 -12.10
N LEU A 67 -29.86 -3.05 -11.60
CA LEU A 67 -28.42 -3.09 -11.86
C LEU A 67 -27.73 -4.27 -11.17
N LEU A 68 -28.32 -4.78 -10.09
CA LEU A 68 -27.76 -5.90 -9.31
C LEU A 68 -28.15 -7.29 -9.87
N ASN A 69 -28.99 -7.34 -10.91
CA ASN A 69 -29.36 -8.57 -11.59
C ASN A 69 -28.21 -9.08 -12.46
N GLY A 70 -27.82 -10.34 -12.27
CA GLY A 70 -26.75 -11.01 -13.03
C GLY A 70 -26.24 -12.24 -12.32
N ALA A 71 -25.40 -13.01 -12.99
CA ALA A 71 -24.72 -14.14 -12.39
C ALA A 71 -23.75 -13.64 -11.29
N VAL A 72 -23.63 -14.38 -10.21
CA VAL A 72 -22.82 -14.04 -9.02
C VAL A 72 -21.57 -14.91 -8.93
N PRO A 73 -20.44 -14.38 -8.43
CA PRO A 73 -20.23 -13.02 -7.95
C PRO A 73 -20.41 -11.99 -9.07
N ARG A 74 -21.13 -10.88 -8.79
CA ARG A 74 -21.31 -9.80 -9.73
C ARG A 74 -20.37 -8.65 -9.41
N LEU A 75 -19.51 -8.29 -10.37
CA LEU A 75 -18.67 -7.12 -10.27
C LEU A 75 -19.45 -5.84 -10.59
N ILE A 76 -19.31 -4.83 -9.74
CA ILE A 76 -19.76 -3.45 -9.95
C ILE A 76 -18.52 -2.58 -9.93
N ASP A 77 -18.04 -2.22 -11.12
CA ASP A 77 -16.83 -1.43 -11.28
C ASP A 77 -17.14 0.07 -11.19
N GLU A 78 -16.24 0.82 -10.51
CA GLU A 78 -16.39 2.25 -10.21
C GLU A 78 -17.72 2.59 -9.47
N TRP A 79 -18.07 1.76 -8.47
CA TRP A 79 -19.32 1.84 -7.71
C TRP A 79 -19.58 3.23 -7.09
N GLN A 80 -18.52 4.00 -6.76
CA GLN A 80 -18.64 5.34 -6.18
C GLN A 80 -19.32 6.37 -7.09
N LEU A 81 -19.51 6.06 -8.37
CA LEU A 81 -20.31 6.88 -9.29
C LEU A 81 -21.82 6.81 -8.99
N ALA A 82 -22.25 5.80 -8.22
CA ALA A 82 -23.63 5.62 -7.81
C ALA A 82 -23.72 5.12 -6.35
N PRO A 83 -23.48 5.98 -5.35
CA PRO A 83 -23.38 5.59 -3.94
C PRO A 83 -24.64 4.89 -3.40
N LYS A 84 -25.82 5.15 -3.95
CA LYS A 84 -27.08 4.47 -3.60
C LYS A 84 -27.07 2.95 -3.83
N LEU A 85 -26.18 2.46 -4.70
CA LEU A 85 -25.99 1.02 -4.89
C LEU A 85 -25.52 0.32 -3.61
N TRP A 86 -24.81 1.03 -2.72
CA TRP A 86 -24.38 0.49 -1.45
C TRP A 86 -25.53 -0.07 -0.60
N ASP A 87 -26.55 0.74 -0.37
CA ASP A 87 -27.72 0.31 0.42
C ASP A 87 -28.53 -0.76 -0.30
N ALA A 88 -28.62 -0.72 -1.63
CA ALA A 88 -29.29 -1.73 -2.43
C ALA A 88 -28.54 -3.09 -2.35
N ILE A 89 -27.22 -3.09 -2.44
CA ILE A 89 -26.39 -4.30 -2.30
C ILE A 89 -26.55 -4.88 -0.90
N ARG A 90 -26.46 -4.04 0.14
CA ARG A 90 -26.70 -4.48 1.51
C ARG A 90 -28.05 -5.20 1.66
N PHE A 91 -29.11 -4.60 1.09
CA PHE A 91 -30.44 -5.17 1.12
C PHE A 91 -30.52 -6.51 0.38
N GLU A 92 -29.92 -6.62 -0.82
CA GLU A 92 -29.90 -7.85 -1.60
C GLU A 92 -29.10 -8.96 -0.88
N VAL A 93 -27.95 -8.63 -0.27
CA VAL A 93 -27.17 -9.61 0.53
C VAL A 93 -28.03 -10.18 1.68
N ASP A 94 -28.78 -9.31 2.39
CA ASP A 94 -29.64 -9.76 3.49
C ASP A 94 -30.78 -10.65 2.99
N HIS A 95 -31.39 -10.33 1.84
CA HIS A 95 -32.57 -11.05 1.34
C HIS A 95 -32.24 -12.35 0.63
N ARG A 96 -31.10 -12.41 -0.06
CA ARG A 96 -30.61 -13.65 -0.69
C ARG A 96 -30.06 -14.64 0.33
N GLY A 97 -29.48 -14.14 1.45
CA GLY A 97 -28.94 -14.95 2.52
C GLY A 97 -27.69 -15.76 2.12
N GLU A 98 -27.05 -15.43 1.01
CA GLU A 98 -25.89 -16.13 0.45
C GLU A 98 -24.62 -15.26 0.53
N LEU A 99 -23.45 -15.93 0.57
CA LEU A 99 -22.14 -15.28 0.54
C LEU A 99 -21.64 -15.13 -0.90
N GLY A 100 -20.61 -14.30 -1.11
CA GLY A 100 -19.95 -14.16 -2.41
C GLY A 100 -20.81 -13.56 -3.51
N GLN A 101 -21.75 -12.68 -3.17
CA GLN A 101 -22.73 -12.16 -4.14
C GLN A 101 -22.17 -11.03 -5.01
N PHE A 102 -21.37 -10.13 -4.38
CA PHE A 102 -20.93 -8.91 -5.06
C PHE A 102 -19.45 -8.63 -4.84
N ILE A 103 -18.82 -8.12 -5.88
CA ILE A 103 -17.50 -7.49 -5.82
C ILE A 103 -17.69 -6.04 -6.27
N LEU A 104 -17.22 -5.08 -5.49
CA LEU A 104 -17.20 -3.66 -5.83
C LEU A 104 -15.76 -3.23 -6.02
N THR A 105 -15.50 -2.39 -7.02
CA THR A 105 -14.19 -1.75 -7.17
C THR A 105 -14.34 -0.24 -7.14
N GLY A 106 -13.39 0.44 -6.50
CA GLY A 106 -13.36 1.90 -6.44
C GLY A 106 -11.94 2.43 -6.28
N SER A 107 -11.64 3.50 -7.00
CA SER A 107 -10.33 4.18 -6.96
C SER A 107 -10.32 5.42 -6.06
N ALA A 108 -11.44 5.72 -5.42
CA ALA A 108 -11.60 6.80 -4.47
C ALA A 108 -12.72 6.49 -3.47
N VAL A 109 -12.66 7.10 -2.31
CA VAL A 109 -13.80 7.12 -1.37
C VAL A 109 -14.89 8.02 -1.99
N PRO A 110 -16.19 7.65 -1.92
CA PRO A 110 -17.26 8.48 -2.42
C PRO A 110 -17.21 9.89 -1.86
N VAL A 111 -17.35 10.89 -2.70
CA VAL A 111 -17.33 12.31 -2.28
C VAL A 111 -18.51 12.63 -1.38
N ASP A 112 -19.68 12.09 -1.70
CA ASP A 112 -20.88 12.25 -0.89
C ASP A 112 -21.28 10.94 -0.19
N THR A 113 -20.84 10.81 1.04
CA THR A 113 -21.20 9.67 1.90
C THR A 113 -22.58 9.83 2.54
N ARG A 114 -23.25 10.99 2.41
CA ARG A 114 -24.60 11.23 2.94
C ARG A 114 -25.66 10.39 2.26
N GLU A 115 -25.39 9.94 1.03
CA GLU A 115 -26.27 9.03 0.29
C GLU A 115 -26.18 7.59 0.80
N ILE A 116 -25.16 7.27 1.61
CA ILE A 116 -25.00 5.97 2.24
C ILE A 116 -25.64 6.02 3.63
N THR A 117 -26.81 5.42 3.78
CA THR A 117 -27.55 5.46 5.05
C THR A 117 -27.11 4.39 6.05
N HIS A 118 -26.45 3.34 5.59
CA HIS A 118 -26.02 2.22 6.41
C HIS A 118 -24.54 1.89 6.21
N SER A 119 -23.83 1.57 7.28
CA SER A 119 -22.39 1.25 7.26
C SER A 119 -22.03 -0.05 6.51
N GLY A 120 -23.00 -0.90 6.19
CA GLY A 120 -22.74 -2.21 5.60
C GLY A 120 -22.13 -3.27 6.57
N THR A 121 -21.99 -2.91 7.85
CA THR A 121 -21.40 -3.78 8.87
C THR A 121 -22.00 -5.19 8.85
N GLY A 122 -21.13 -6.21 8.84
CA GLY A 122 -21.51 -7.62 8.79
C GLY A 122 -21.75 -8.18 7.38
N ARG A 123 -22.09 -7.36 6.37
CA ARG A 123 -22.37 -7.74 4.98
C ARG A 123 -21.19 -7.52 4.06
N PHE A 124 -20.48 -6.43 4.28
CA PHE A 124 -19.32 -6.05 3.50
C PHE A 124 -18.00 -6.38 4.19
N THR A 125 -16.98 -6.58 3.40
CA THR A 125 -15.57 -6.56 3.83
C THR A 125 -14.73 -5.80 2.82
N TRP A 126 -13.60 -5.28 3.26
CA TRP A 126 -12.69 -4.44 2.46
C TRP A 126 -11.44 -5.21 2.11
N LEU A 127 -10.93 -4.96 0.92
CA LEU A 127 -9.63 -5.41 0.43
C LEU A 127 -8.89 -4.22 -0.17
N THR A 128 -7.85 -3.76 0.51
CA THR A 128 -6.97 -2.74 -0.05
C THR A 128 -5.99 -3.40 -1.02
N MET A 129 -6.02 -2.97 -2.27
CA MET A 129 -5.14 -3.48 -3.31
C MET A 129 -4.09 -2.43 -3.65
N ARG A 130 -2.82 -2.79 -3.47
CA ARG A 130 -1.66 -1.91 -3.74
C ARG A 130 -1.05 -2.20 -5.10
N PRO A 131 -0.13 -1.37 -5.62
CA PRO A 131 0.74 -1.75 -6.72
C PRO A 131 1.43 -3.09 -6.47
N MET A 132 1.91 -3.76 -7.52
CA MET A 132 2.54 -5.08 -7.42
C MET A 132 3.79 -5.04 -6.54
N SER A 133 3.93 -6.04 -5.67
CA SER A 133 5.20 -6.36 -5.03
C SER A 133 6.23 -6.87 -6.07
N LEU A 134 7.50 -6.93 -5.68
CA LEU A 134 8.54 -7.51 -6.55
C LEU A 134 8.27 -8.98 -6.85
N TYR A 135 7.66 -9.71 -5.92
CA TYR A 135 7.24 -11.09 -6.16
C TYR A 135 6.13 -11.19 -7.22
N GLU A 136 5.10 -10.34 -7.12
CA GLU A 136 4.00 -10.34 -8.09
C GLU A 136 4.44 -9.89 -9.49
N SER A 137 5.39 -8.96 -9.57
CA SER A 137 5.95 -8.51 -10.85
C SER A 137 6.96 -9.49 -11.46
N GLY A 138 7.44 -10.47 -10.68
CA GLY A 138 8.42 -11.46 -11.10
C GLY A 138 9.87 -10.98 -10.98
N ASP A 139 10.10 -9.89 -10.24
CA ASP A 139 11.44 -9.36 -9.93
C ASP A 139 12.01 -9.94 -8.62
N SER A 140 11.24 -10.76 -7.88
CA SER A 140 11.69 -11.58 -6.76
C SER A 140 11.53 -13.06 -7.08
N THR A 141 12.50 -13.90 -6.67
CA THR A 141 12.44 -15.37 -6.83
C THR A 141 11.37 -15.99 -5.92
N GLY A 142 11.12 -15.37 -4.77
CA GLY A 142 10.16 -15.87 -3.77
C GLY A 142 10.65 -17.12 -3.03
N ASP A 143 11.95 -17.31 -2.90
CA ASP A 143 12.53 -18.47 -2.20
C ASP A 143 12.32 -18.37 -0.68
N VAL A 144 12.29 -17.15 -0.14
CA VAL A 144 12.04 -16.89 1.27
C VAL A 144 10.59 -16.47 1.50
N SER A 145 9.86 -17.25 2.28
CA SER A 145 8.46 -16.97 2.64
C SER A 145 8.32 -16.37 4.03
N LEU A 146 7.67 -15.20 4.12
CA LEU A 146 7.31 -14.60 5.41
C LEU A 146 6.42 -15.53 6.25
N SER A 147 5.48 -16.25 5.61
CA SER A 147 4.61 -17.19 6.34
C SER A 147 5.42 -18.31 6.99
N GLU A 148 6.46 -18.80 6.35
CA GLU A 148 7.35 -19.82 6.92
C GLU A 148 8.19 -19.27 8.08
N LEU A 149 8.69 -18.02 8.00
CA LEU A 149 9.38 -17.37 9.12
C LEU A 149 8.47 -17.24 10.34
N PHE A 150 7.19 -16.93 10.16
CA PHE A 150 6.20 -16.88 11.24
C PHE A 150 5.87 -18.27 11.81
N THR A 151 6.08 -19.35 11.07
CA THR A 151 5.90 -20.73 11.58
C THR A 151 7.13 -21.27 12.28
N GLY A 152 8.25 -20.51 12.28
CA GLY A 152 9.48 -20.86 12.97
C GLY A 152 10.45 -21.68 12.10
N LYS A 153 10.32 -21.64 10.76
CA LYS A 153 11.31 -22.21 9.87
C LYS A 153 12.65 -21.51 10.08
N THR A 154 13.67 -22.26 10.48
CA THR A 154 14.99 -21.72 10.82
C THR A 154 15.98 -21.78 9.67
N GLU A 155 15.78 -22.71 8.75
CA GLU A 155 16.62 -22.86 7.58
C GLU A 155 15.96 -22.10 6.42
N ILE A 156 16.68 -21.13 5.89
CA ILE A 156 16.32 -20.42 4.69
C ILE A 156 17.45 -20.55 3.67
N ASP A 157 17.07 -20.71 2.44
CA ASP A 157 17.96 -20.70 1.29
C ASP A 157 17.24 -19.94 0.18
N GLY A 158 17.84 -18.89 -0.32
CA GLY A 158 17.22 -18.05 -1.35
C GLY A 158 18.26 -17.21 -2.06
N GLU A 159 18.11 -17.10 -3.37
CA GLU A 159 18.99 -16.32 -4.22
C GLU A 159 18.31 -15.03 -4.69
N SER A 160 19.12 -14.01 -4.90
CA SER A 160 18.70 -12.75 -5.50
C SER A 160 19.70 -12.30 -6.54
N ASN A 161 19.21 -11.94 -7.71
CA ASN A 161 20.02 -11.44 -8.82
C ASN A 161 19.82 -9.92 -9.04
N LEU A 162 19.26 -9.21 -8.06
CA LEU A 162 19.03 -7.77 -8.16
C LEU A 162 20.33 -6.99 -7.96
N SER A 163 20.84 -6.37 -9.03
CA SER A 163 21.88 -5.36 -8.92
C SER A 163 21.34 -4.05 -8.37
N ILE A 164 22.24 -3.18 -7.89
CA ILE A 164 21.89 -1.85 -7.41
C ILE A 164 21.20 -1.00 -8.50
N ASP A 165 21.67 -1.10 -9.74
CA ASP A 165 21.09 -0.38 -10.89
C ASP A 165 19.68 -0.90 -11.21
N ARG A 166 19.50 -2.25 -11.19
CA ARG A 166 18.18 -2.83 -11.40
C ARG A 166 17.22 -2.45 -10.29
N LEU A 167 17.66 -2.44 -9.05
CA LEU A 167 16.84 -2.01 -7.90
C LEU A 167 16.45 -0.54 -8.03
N ALA A 168 17.37 0.35 -8.42
CA ALA A 168 17.07 1.77 -8.67
C ALA A 168 16.01 1.93 -9.77
N PHE A 169 16.14 1.16 -10.86
CA PHE A 169 15.12 1.11 -11.91
C PHE A 169 13.75 0.65 -11.35
N LEU A 170 13.70 -0.41 -10.56
CA LEU A 170 12.46 -0.95 -9.99
C LEU A 170 11.77 0.03 -9.04
N VAL A 171 12.54 0.79 -8.26
CA VAL A 171 12.04 1.89 -7.42
C VAL A 171 11.37 2.97 -8.26
N CYS A 172 12.00 3.38 -9.38
CA CYS A 172 11.47 4.41 -10.26
C CYS A 172 10.31 3.93 -11.15
N ARG A 173 10.35 2.65 -11.61
CA ARG A 173 9.27 2.02 -12.38
C ARG A 173 7.99 1.86 -11.55
N GLY A 174 8.15 1.49 -10.29
CA GLY A 174 7.06 1.09 -9.41
C GLY A 174 6.44 -0.26 -9.73
N GLY A 175 5.38 -0.60 -8.97
CA GLY A 175 4.63 -1.85 -9.08
C GLY A 175 3.37 -1.75 -9.94
N TRP A 176 3.31 -0.84 -10.91
CA TRP A 176 2.15 -0.66 -11.78
C TRP A 176 2.04 -1.82 -12.78
N PRO A 177 0.93 -2.61 -12.80
CA PRO A 177 0.83 -3.81 -13.63
C PRO A 177 1.07 -3.58 -15.11
N GLN A 178 0.71 -2.39 -15.60
CA GLN A 178 0.88 -2.06 -17.01
C GLN A 178 2.34 -1.82 -17.37
N SER A 179 3.16 -1.27 -16.46
CA SER A 179 4.57 -0.96 -16.70
C SER A 179 5.49 -2.19 -16.63
N VAL A 180 5.06 -3.26 -15.93
CA VAL A 180 5.92 -4.45 -15.69
C VAL A 180 6.41 -5.13 -16.96
N ASP A 181 5.59 -5.16 -18.02
CA ASP A 181 5.92 -5.80 -19.30
C ASP A 181 6.36 -4.79 -20.38
N MET A 182 6.61 -3.53 -20.01
CA MET A 182 7.07 -2.49 -20.94
C MET A 182 8.59 -2.45 -21.03
N ARG A 183 9.10 -1.85 -22.12
CA ARG A 183 10.53 -1.51 -22.21
C ARG A 183 10.86 -0.48 -21.12
N ASP A 184 12.05 -0.56 -20.60
CA ASP A 184 12.48 0.20 -19.40
C ASP A 184 12.19 1.71 -19.49
N GLU A 185 12.51 2.35 -20.61
CA GLU A 185 12.25 3.78 -20.83
C GLU A 185 10.75 4.12 -20.73
N ILE A 186 9.89 3.34 -21.42
CA ILE A 186 8.44 3.56 -21.41
C ILE A 186 7.82 3.22 -20.05
N ALA A 187 8.41 2.24 -19.35
CA ALA A 187 7.96 1.87 -18.02
C ALA A 187 8.19 2.99 -16.99
N LEU A 188 9.27 3.75 -17.12
CA LEU A 188 9.55 4.92 -16.29
C LEU A 188 8.58 6.08 -16.59
N ASP A 189 8.23 6.31 -17.86
CA ASP A 189 7.25 7.34 -18.25
C ASP A 189 5.90 7.12 -17.58
N GLN A 190 5.48 5.87 -17.37
CA GLN A 190 4.20 5.54 -16.74
C GLN A 190 4.08 6.11 -15.30
N ALA A 191 5.15 6.13 -14.54
CA ALA A 191 5.16 6.70 -13.19
C ALA A 191 5.04 8.23 -13.23
N MET A 192 5.67 8.87 -14.20
CA MET A 192 5.56 10.32 -14.42
C MET A 192 4.15 10.70 -14.86
N ASP A 193 3.58 9.96 -15.82
CA ASP A 193 2.20 10.17 -16.29
C ASP A 193 1.18 10.00 -15.16
N TYR A 194 1.37 9.01 -14.29
CA TYR A 194 0.54 8.83 -13.11
C TYR A 194 0.64 10.02 -12.15
N TYR A 195 1.86 10.48 -11.85
CA TYR A 195 2.09 11.64 -11.00
C TYR A 195 1.42 12.89 -11.57
N ASP A 196 1.58 13.16 -12.87
CA ASP A 196 0.94 14.30 -13.52
C ASP A 196 -0.59 14.21 -13.51
N ALA A 197 -1.16 13.03 -13.70
CA ALA A 197 -2.59 12.81 -13.59
C ALA A 197 -3.11 13.10 -12.18
N VAL A 198 -2.36 12.70 -11.13
CA VAL A 198 -2.69 13.02 -9.73
C VAL A 198 -2.69 14.52 -9.51
N VAL A 199 -1.65 15.22 -9.95
CA VAL A 199 -1.49 16.67 -9.74
C VAL A 199 -2.58 17.47 -10.45
N HIS A 200 -2.90 17.12 -11.70
CA HIS A 200 -3.80 17.93 -12.52
C HIS A 200 -5.27 17.57 -12.40
N ALA A 201 -5.60 16.32 -12.10
CA ALA A 201 -6.98 15.85 -12.17
C ALA A 201 -7.47 15.13 -10.90
N ASP A 202 -6.77 14.09 -10.44
CA ASP A 202 -7.35 13.16 -9.48
C ASP A 202 -7.48 13.75 -8.08
N ILE A 203 -6.55 14.58 -7.65
CA ILE A 203 -6.59 15.23 -6.32
C ILE A 203 -7.80 16.17 -6.19
N ASN A 204 -8.24 16.80 -7.28
CA ASN A 204 -9.42 17.68 -7.28
C ASN A 204 -10.71 16.88 -7.16
N ARG A 205 -10.74 15.66 -7.71
CA ARG A 205 -11.89 14.76 -7.64
C ARG A 205 -12.06 14.11 -6.27
N ALA A 206 -11.01 14.08 -5.45
CA ALA A 206 -11.02 13.46 -4.13
C ALA A 206 -12.03 14.10 -3.14
N ASP A 207 -12.30 15.40 -3.28
CA ASP A 207 -13.18 16.19 -2.41
C ASP A 207 -13.97 17.29 -3.12
N ASN A 208 -13.95 17.29 -4.48
CA ASN A 208 -14.55 18.32 -5.35
C ASN A 208 -14.05 19.75 -5.06
N VAL A 209 -12.84 19.89 -4.53
CA VAL A 209 -12.19 21.17 -4.27
C VAL A 209 -11.07 21.40 -5.26
N GLN A 210 -11.13 22.51 -5.99
CA GLN A 210 -10.05 22.90 -6.90
C GLN A 210 -8.78 23.24 -6.12
N LYS A 211 -7.72 22.53 -6.38
CA LYS A 211 -6.40 22.73 -5.79
C LYS A 211 -5.43 23.31 -6.82
N ASN A 212 -4.57 24.20 -6.38
CA ASN A 212 -3.55 24.77 -7.26
C ASN A 212 -2.49 23.70 -7.60
N PRO A 213 -2.27 23.32 -8.88
CA PRO A 213 -1.32 22.28 -9.27
C PRO A 213 0.10 22.54 -8.79
N GLU A 214 0.57 23.79 -8.81
CA GLU A 214 1.91 24.14 -8.33
C GLU A 214 2.09 23.88 -6.83
N ARG A 215 1.05 24.19 -6.04
CA ARG A 215 1.06 23.86 -4.61
C ARG A 215 1.01 22.36 -4.37
N VAL A 216 0.25 21.62 -5.17
CA VAL A 216 0.23 20.15 -5.13
C VAL A 216 1.62 19.60 -5.44
N ARG A 217 2.29 20.07 -6.49
CA ARG A 217 3.66 19.66 -6.84
C ARG A 217 4.64 19.90 -5.68
N ARG A 218 4.61 21.07 -5.08
CA ARG A 218 5.48 21.42 -3.95
C ARG A 218 5.19 20.56 -2.73
N LEU A 219 3.90 20.34 -2.40
CA LEU A 219 3.49 19.46 -1.32
C LEU A 219 3.99 18.04 -1.55
N MET A 220 3.75 17.48 -2.74
CA MET A 220 4.20 16.13 -3.07
C MET A 220 5.71 16.01 -3.05
N ARG A 221 6.46 17.03 -3.49
CA ARG A 221 7.91 17.04 -3.40
C ARG A 221 8.41 17.11 -1.96
N SER A 222 7.82 17.96 -1.11
CA SER A 222 8.14 18.01 0.33
C SER A 222 7.81 16.69 1.00
N TYR A 223 6.66 16.10 0.69
CA TYR A 223 6.28 14.79 1.19
C TYR A 223 7.28 13.69 0.78
N ALA A 224 7.75 13.71 -0.48
CA ALA A 224 8.75 12.77 -1.01
C ALA A 224 10.11 12.88 -0.30
N ARG A 225 10.56 14.10 0.02
CA ARG A 225 11.80 14.34 0.79
C ARG A 225 11.74 13.77 2.21
N ASN A 226 10.55 13.61 2.76
CA ASN A 226 10.30 13.23 4.14
C ASN A 226 9.76 11.79 4.25
N GLN A 227 9.96 10.95 3.23
CA GLN A 227 9.62 9.53 3.27
C GLN A 227 10.37 8.82 4.40
N GLY A 228 9.74 7.84 5.03
CA GLY A 228 10.30 7.14 6.19
C GLY A 228 10.40 8.00 7.46
N GLY A 229 9.91 9.25 7.44
CA GLY A 229 9.98 10.19 8.54
C GLY A 229 8.63 10.55 9.17
N GLN A 230 8.66 11.05 10.42
CA GLN A 230 7.49 11.52 11.17
C GLN A 230 7.38 13.05 11.11
N VAL A 231 7.37 13.61 9.91
CA VAL A 231 7.40 15.06 9.71
C VAL A 231 6.00 15.65 9.88
N PRO A 232 5.80 16.67 10.75
CA PRO A 232 4.50 17.32 10.92
C PRO A 232 4.11 18.19 9.71
N ASN A 233 2.81 18.45 9.55
CA ASN A 233 2.30 19.29 8.47
C ASN A 233 2.86 20.72 8.47
N THR A 234 3.28 21.22 9.63
CA THR A 234 3.94 22.53 9.78
C THR A 234 5.22 22.64 8.97
N VAL A 235 6.05 21.58 8.94
CA VAL A 235 7.29 21.55 8.13
C VAL A 235 6.96 21.53 6.64
N ILE A 236 5.97 20.73 6.22
CA ILE A 236 5.51 20.73 4.84
C ILE A 236 4.96 22.10 4.43
N ALA A 237 4.22 22.77 5.32
CA ALA A 237 3.73 24.12 5.09
C ALA A 237 4.87 25.14 4.89
N GLN A 238 5.93 25.04 5.69
CA GLN A 238 7.13 25.87 5.54
C GLN A 238 7.86 25.61 4.22
N ASP A 239 8.02 24.35 3.81
CA ASP A 239 8.63 23.99 2.53
C ASP A 239 7.86 24.56 1.32
N ILE A 240 6.52 24.57 1.39
CA ILE A 240 5.68 25.13 0.33
C ILE A 240 5.79 26.67 0.31
N ALA A 241 5.71 27.29 1.50
CA ALA A 241 5.71 28.75 1.66
C ALA A 241 7.02 29.39 1.26
N ALA A 242 8.13 28.68 1.30
CA ALA A 242 9.47 29.22 0.99
C ALA A 242 9.60 29.88 -0.41
N ASN A 243 8.69 29.52 -1.35
CA ASN A 243 8.66 30.05 -2.71
C ASN A 243 7.23 30.48 -3.14
N ASP A 244 6.34 30.78 -2.21
CA ASP A 244 4.97 31.21 -2.50
C ASP A 244 4.74 32.61 -1.86
N GLU A 245 4.17 33.54 -2.62
CA GLU A 245 3.80 34.88 -2.10
C GLU A 245 2.71 34.82 -1.01
N THR A 246 1.95 33.72 -0.99
CA THR A 246 0.84 33.52 -0.04
C THR A 246 1.16 32.34 0.88
N PRO A 247 1.30 32.57 2.20
CA PRO A 247 1.48 31.48 3.16
C PRO A 247 0.36 30.43 3.07
N ILE A 248 0.74 29.16 3.19
CA ILE A 248 -0.21 28.06 3.28
C ILE A 248 -0.40 27.67 4.75
N SER A 249 -1.65 27.49 5.19
CA SER A 249 -1.92 27.05 6.56
C SER A 249 -1.71 25.55 6.73
N GLU A 250 -1.45 25.12 7.97
CA GLU A 250 -1.34 23.70 8.30
C GLU A 250 -2.64 22.94 7.97
N GLU A 251 -3.81 23.56 8.17
CA GLU A 251 -5.10 22.97 7.83
C GLU A 251 -5.23 22.74 6.33
N THR A 252 -4.68 23.64 5.51
CA THR A 252 -4.69 23.47 4.06
C THR A 252 -3.76 22.32 3.63
N VAL A 253 -2.59 22.19 4.25
CA VAL A 253 -1.70 21.03 4.04
C VAL A 253 -2.41 19.74 4.44
N ALA A 254 -3.05 19.72 5.62
CA ALA A 254 -3.81 18.56 6.08
C ALA A 254 -4.94 18.18 5.11
N SER A 255 -5.66 19.17 4.54
CA SER A 255 -6.68 18.95 3.52
C SER A 255 -6.10 18.31 2.25
N TYR A 256 -4.94 18.78 1.77
CA TYR A 256 -4.27 18.23 0.59
C TYR A 256 -3.78 16.79 0.83
N VAL A 257 -3.12 16.55 1.96
CA VAL A 257 -2.67 15.21 2.35
C VAL A 257 -3.87 14.26 2.48
N ASN A 258 -4.98 14.72 3.07
CA ASN A 258 -6.19 13.92 3.18
C ASN A 258 -6.82 13.61 1.81
N ALA A 259 -6.76 14.54 0.86
CA ALA A 259 -7.19 14.29 -0.52
C ALA A 259 -6.32 13.21 -1.19
N LEU A 260 -4.99 13.25 -1.00
CA LEU A 260 -4.08 12.21 -1.49
C LEU A 260 -4.36 10.84 -0.85
N ARG A 261 -4.72 10.79 0.45
CA ARG A 261 -5.15 9.54 1.11
C ARG A 261 -6.44 8.98 0.52
N LYS A 262 -7.42 9.84 0.26
CA LYS A 262 -8.72 9.42 -0.32
C LYS A 262 -8.60 8.79 -1.70
N ILE A 263 -7.56 9.12 -2.46
CA ILE A 263 -7.25 8.51 -3.77
C ILE A 263 -6.11 7.50 -3.68
N PHE A 264 -5.74 7.08 -2.48
CA PHE A 264 -4.73 6.06 -2.21
C PHE A 264 -3.33 6.37 -2.80
N VAL A 265 -2.95 7.64 -2.87
CA VAL A 265 -1.60 8.06 -3.30
C VAL A 265 -0.61 7.99 -2.16
N VAL A 266 -1.05 8.32 -0.94
CA VAL A 266 -0.27 8.20 0.30
C VAL A 266 -0.93 7.20 1.24
N GLU A 267 -0.09 6.41 1.91
CA GLU A 267 -0.49 5.44 2.92
C GLU A 267 0.51 5.48 4.07
N ASP A 268 0.24 6.34 5.05
CA ASP A 268 1.10 6.48 6.21
C ASP A 268 1.10 5.21 7.08
N MET A 269 2.18 4.97 7.80
CA MET A 269 2.38 3.77 8.61
C MET A 269 2.20 4.09 10.09
N PRO A 270 1.24 3.45 10.79
CA PRO A 270 0.97 3.71 12.19
C PRO A 270 2.10 3.18 13.09
N ALA A 271 2.18 3.77 14.29
CA ALA A 271 3.12 3.35 15.30
C ALA A 271 2.70 2.04 15.98
N TRP A 272 3.66 1.13 16.15
CA TRP A 272 3.51 -0.07 16.94
C TRP A 272 3.89 0.17 18.41
N ASN A 273 3.21 -0.54 19.32
CA ASN A 273 3.60 -0.56 20.72
C ASN A 273 3.37 -1.95 21.30
N PRO A 274 4.39 -2.57 21.91
CA PRO A 274 4.27 -3.89 22.54
C PRO A 274 3.29 -3.91 23.71
N ASN A 275 3.04 -2.77 24.32
CA ASN A 275 2.04 -2.65 25.37
C ASN A 275 0.67 -2.31 24.75
N LEU A 276 -0.24 -3.29 24.66
CA LEU A 276 -1.57 -3.17 24.05
C LEU A 276 -2.43 -2.03 24.60
N ARG A 277 -2.19 -1.56 25.82
CA ARG A 277 -2.92 -0.45 26.46
C ARG A 277 -2.10 0.84 26.50
N SER A 278 -1.00 0.94 25.77
CA SER A 278 -0.15 2.11 25.76
C SER A 278 -0.85 3.31 25.11
N LYS A 279 -0.92 4.42 25.85
CA LYS A 279 -1.34 5.70 25.27
C LYS A 279 -0.31 6.26 24.30
N THR A 280 0.94 5.79 24.37
CA THR A 280 2.04 6.24 23.51
C THR A 280 1.78 5.86 22.06
N ALA A 281 1.30 4.65 21.77
CA ALA A 281 0.96 4.24 20.41
C ALA A 281 -0.07 5.16 19.73
N ILE A 282 -1.09 5.61 20.50
CA ILE A 282 -2.13 6.51 19.99
C ILE A 282 -1.61 7.95 19.77
N ARG A 283 -0.57 8.35 20.52
CA ARG A 283 0.00 9.70 20.48
C ARG A 283 1.23 9.83 19.58
N SER A 284 1.76 8.72 19.12
CA SER A 284 2.88 8.71 18.16
C SER A 284 2.39 9.11 16.77
N SER A 285 3.17 9.94 16.09
CA SER A 285 2.89 10.31 14.71
C SER A 285 3.12 9.13 13.78
N ASP A 286 2.29 9.02 12.75
CA ASP A 286 2.51 8.06 11.69
C ASP A 286 3.78 8.40 10.89
N THR A 287 4.45 7.39 10.39
CA THR A 287 5.55 7.55 9.42
C THR A 287 4.97 7.72 8.02
N ARG A 288 5.49 8.69 7.29
CA ARG A 288 4.95 9.08 5.98
C ARG A 288 5.46 8.21 4.86
N TYR A 289 4.53 7.65 4.07
CA TYR A 289 4.85 6.87 2.88
C TYR A 289 3.90 7.18 1.72
N TYR A 290 4.45 7.24 0.52
CA TYR A 290 3.65 6.98 -0.68
C TYR A 290 3.28 5.51 -0.74
N ILE A 291 2.19 5.22 -1.44
CA ILE A 291 1.78 3.82 -1.66
C ILE A 291 2.74 3.04 -2.56
N ASP A 292 3.54 3.77 -3.34
CA ASP A 292 4.56 3.23 -4.24
C ASP A 292 5.73 4.21 -4.37
N PRO A 293 7.00 3.74 -4.32
CA PRO A 293 8.18 4.62 -4.36
C PRO A 293 8.31 5.41 -5.67
N SER A 294 7.75 4.93 -6.77
CA SER A 294 7.83 5.61 -8.07
C SER A 294 7.13 6.97 -8.05
N ILE A 295 6.10 7.14 -7.21
CA ILE A 295 5.44 8.44 -7.04
C ILE A 295 6.40 9.44 -6.37
N ALA A 296 7.18 8.98 -5.38
CA ALA A 296 8.18 9.82 -4.72
C ALA A 296 9.31 10.19 -5.71
N ALA A 297 9.81 9.24 -6.50
CA ALA A 297 10.82 9.49 -7.52
C ALA A 297 10.32 10.54 -8.54
N ALA A 298 9.09 10.39 -9.04
CA ALA A 298 8.45 11.35 -9.95
C ALA A 298 8.29 12.75 -9.30
N ALA A 299 7.84 12.81 -8.04
CA ALA A 299 7.69 14.08 -7.31
C ALA A 299 9.02 14.79 -7.05
N LEU A 300 10.10 14.06 -6.88
CA LEU A 300 11.47 14.61 -6.77
C LEU A 300 12.05 15.00 -8.13
N GLY A 301 11.53 14.44 -9.22
CA GLY A 301 12.04 14.64 -10.57
C GLY A 301 13.36 13.90 -10.82
N ILE A 302 13.51 12.69 -10.25
CA ILE A 302 14.74 11.90 -10.31
C ILE A 302 14.48 10.56 -11.02
N GLY A 303 15.55 10.03 -11.62
CA GLY A 303 15.58 8.74 -12.30
C GLY A 303 16.53 7.74 -11.62
N PRO A 304 16.66 6.53 -12.19
CA PRO A 304 17.51 5.48 -11.63
C PRO A 304 18.95 5.89 -11.39
N ASN A 305 19.55 6.64 -12.32
CA ASN A 305 20.93 7.10 -12.20
C ASN A 305 21.15 8.09 -11.05
N ASP A 306 20.16 8.94 -10.77
CA ASP A 306 20.23 9.87 -9.64
C ASP A 306 20.23 9.10 -8.32
N LEU A 307 19.44 8.04 -8.21
CA LEU A 307 19.40 7.18 -7.02
C LEU A 307 20.73 6.47 -6.78
N VAL A 308 21.35 5.94 -7.81
CA VAL A 308 22.67 5.28 -7.69
C VAL A 308 23.75 6.26 -7.25
N ASN A 309 23.66 7.54 -7.66
CA ASN A 309 24.58 8.61 -7.27
C ASN A 309 24.27 9.21 -5.88
N ASP A 310 23.03 9.07 -5.38
CA ASP A 310 22.63 9.53 -4.04
C ASP A 310 22.02 8.37 -3.25
N LEU A 311 22.90 7.55 -2.66
CA LEU A 311 22.49 6.36 -1.87
C LEU A 311 21.67 6.73 -0.63
N HIS A 312 21.76 7.96 -0.12
CA HIS A 312 20.93 8.40 1.00
C HIS A 312 19.46 8.53 0.59
N THR A 313 19.18 9.26 -0.49
CA THR A 313 17.83 9.37 -1.08
C THR A 313 17.34 7.97 -1.53
N PHE A 314 18.23 7.18 -2.13
CA PHE A 314 17.88 5.82 -2.53
C PHE A 314 17.43 4.97 -1.35
N GLY A 315 18.09 5.06 -0.20
CA GLY A 315 17.72 4.35 1.02
C GLY A 315 16.26 4.57 1.42
N PHE A 316 15.79 5.83 1.43
CA PHE A 316 14.40 6.16 1.78
C PHE A 316 13.38 5.65 0.76
N LEU A 317 13.69 5.73 -0.54
CA LEU A 317 12.79 5.22 -1.56
C LEU A 317 12.78 3.68 -1.59
N PHE A 318 13.90 3.06 -1.32
CA PHE A 318 14.01 1.62 -1.13
C PHE A 318 13.19 1.14 0.08
N GLU A 319 13.27 1.85 1.19
CA GLU A 319 12.42 1.57 2.36
C GLU A 319 10.92 1.65 2.01
N THR A 320 10.51 2.65 1.22
CA THR A 320 9.13 2.76 0.71
C THR A 320 8.74 1.55 -0.15
N LEU A 321 9.66 1.04 -1.00
CA LEU A 321 9.45 -0.19 -1.78
C LEU A 321 9.24 -1.39 -0.85
N CYS A 322 10.12 -1.55 0.14
CA CYS A 322 10.02 -2.63 1.12
C CYS A 322 8.71 -2.58 1.91
N VAL A 323 8.32 -1.40 2.39
CA VAL A 323 7.06 -1.20 3.13
C VAL A 323 5.85 -1.57 2.26
N ARG A 324 5.83 -1.19 0.97
CA ARG A 324 4.78 -1.62 0.03
C ARG A 324 4.69 -3.14 -0.04
N ASP A 325 5.81 -3.82 -0.26
CA ASP A 325 5.84 -5.29 -0.40
C ASP A 325 5.45 -5.98 0.91
N LEU A 326 6.00 -5.53 2.03
CA LEU A 326 5.65 -6.05 3.35
C LEU A 326 4.16 -5.91 3.67
N ARG A 327 3.51 -4.80 3.27
CA ARG A 327 2.06 -4.62 3.41
C ARG A 327 1.27 -5.61 2.57
N VAL A 328 1.66 -5.82 1.32
CA VAL A 328 1.04 -6.82 0.43
C VAL A 328 1.13 -8.22 1.07
N PHE A 329 2.29 -8.57 1.61
CA PHE A 329 2.51 -9.88 2.23
C PHE A 329 1.83 -10.02 3.60
N ALA A 330 1.82 -8.97 4.42
CA ALA A 330 1.14 -8.95 5.70
C ALA A 330 -0.38 -9.15 5.56
N ASP A 331 -1.01 -8.53 4.56
CA ASP A 331 -2.44 -8.70 4.28
C ASP A 331 -2.80 -10.18 4.01
N ALA A 332 -1.94 -10.91 3.29
CA ALA A 332 -2.12 -12.34 3.04
C ALA A 332 -2.09 -13.17 4.34
N LEU A 333 -1.30 -12.73 5.30
CA LEU A 333 -1.10 -13.36 6.61
C LEU A 333 -2.08 -12.87 7.68
N ASN A 334 -3.06 -12.03 7.33
CA ASN A 334 -3.96 -11.33 8.26
C ASN A 334 -3.19 -10.51 9.31
N GLY A 335 -2.19 -9.79 8.86
CA GLY A 335 -1.36 -8.91 9.66
C GLY A 335 -1.39 -7.48 9.15
N GLU A 336 -0.74 -6.61 9.89
CA GLU A 336 -0.54 -5.20 9.55
C GLU A 336 0.92 -4.83 9.76
N VAL A 337 1.39 -3.80 9.05
CA VAL A 337 2.76 -3.28 9.14
C VAL A 337 2.74 -1.97 9.90
N TYR A 338 3.64 -1.86 10.86
CA TYR A 338 3.79 -0.72 11.75
C TYR A 338 5.27 -0.28 11.78
N HIS A 339 5.52 0.97 12.17
CA HIS A 339 6.85 1.42 12.59
C HIS A 339 6.97 1.38 14.11
N TYR A 340 8.19 1.33 14.63
CA TYR A 340 8.43 1.53 16.05
C TYR A 340 9.45 2.65 16.26
N ARG A 341 9.13 3.54 17.20
CA ARG A 341 10.06 4.54 17.71
C ARG A 341 9.77 4.81 19.18
N ASP A 342 10.81 4.74 20.01
CA ASP A 342 10.69 5.10 21.41
C ASP A 342 11.28 6.50 21.72
N LYS A 343 11.07 6.94 22.96
CA LYS A 343 11.57 8.23 23.46
C LYS A 343 13.09 8.31 23.55
N ASP A 344 13.78 7.17 23.57
CA ASP A 344 15.22 7.05 23.68
C ASP A 344 15.90 7.00 22.30
N GLY A 345 15.12 7.14 21.23
CA GLY A 345 15.58 7.16 19.85
C GLY A 345 15.81 5.77 19.24
N GLN A 346 15.38 4.69 19.91
CA GLN A 346 15.37 3.35 19.30
C GLN A 346 14.27 3.28 18.26
N GLU A 347 14.61 2.85 17.06
CA GLU A 347 13.69 2.72 15.93
C GLU A 347 13.69 1.27 15.41
N CYS A 348 12.60 0.91 14.71
CA CYS A 348 12.52 -0.25 13.85
C CYS A 348 11.69 0.12 12.63
N ASP A 349 12.26 -0.09 11.45
CA ASP A 349 11.69 0.38 10.19
C ASP A 349 10.32 -0.27 9.91
N ALA A 350 10.18 -1.58 10.21
CA ALA A 350 8.90 -2.25 10.09
C ALA A 350 8.69 -3.35 11.16
N VAL A 351 7.48 -3.36 11.72
CA VAL A 351 6.97 -4.45 12.58
C VAL A 351 5.76 -5.05 11.89
N ILE A 352 5.84 -6.31 11.49
CA ILE A 352 4.65 -7.04 11.00
C ILE A 352 3.99 -7.71 12.20
N HIS A 353 2.74 -7.32 12.49
CA HIS A 353 1.98 -7.91 13.59
C HIS A 353 0.74 -8.63 13.05
N LEU A 354 0.66 -9.93 13.28
CA LEU A 354 -0.44 -10.78 12.85
C LEU A 354 -1.57 -10.78 13.89
N ARG A 355 -2.80 -10.98 13.44
CA ARG A 355 -3.98 -11.05 14.32
C ARG A 355 -3.94 -12.20 15.34
N ASN A 356 -3.08 -13.20 15.13
CA ASN A 356 -2.86 -14.29 16.09
C ASN A 356 -1.85 -13.95 17.21
N GLY A 357 -1.37 -12.69 17.25
CA GLY A 357 -0.41 -12.18 18.23
C GLY A 357 1.06 -12.41 17.90
N LYS A 358 1.39 -13.14 16.83
CA LYS A 358 2.77 -13.27 16.35
C LYS A 358 3.21 -11.96 15.67
N TYR A 359 4.48 -11.62 15.82
CA TYR A 359 5.08 -10.46 15.16
C TYR A 359 6.53 -10.71 14.78
N GLY A 360 7.01 -9.98 13.77
CA GLY A 360 8.39 -9.97 13.31
C GLY A 360 8.94 -8.55 13.26
N LEU A 361 10.22 -8.39 13.57
CA LEU A 361 10.93 -7.11 13.56
C LEU A 361 11.85 -7.05 12.33
N ILE A 362 11.80 -5.95 11.60
CA ILE A 362 12.48 -5.79 10.32
C ILE A 362 13.20 -4.45 10.27
N GLU A 363 14.47 -4.46 9.94
CA GLU A 363 15.28 -3.31 9.55
C GLU A 363 15.53 -3.36 8.05
N VAL A 364 15.43 -2.22 7.37
CA VAL A 364 15.63 -2.11 5.92
C VAL A 364 16.96 -1.41 5.66
N LYS A 365 17.82 -2.05 4.88
CA LYS A 365 19.15 -1.52 4.53
C LYS A 365 19.43 -1.77 3.05
N LEU A 366 20.03 -0.80 2.35
CA LEU A 366 20.38 -1.01 0.93
C LEU A 366 21.34 -2.19 0.72
N GLY A 367 22.15 -2.50 1.71
CA GLY A 367 23.12 -3.61 1.67
C GLY A 367 24.51 -3.18 2.16
N GLY A 368 25.43 -4.14 2.12
CA GLY A 368 26.79 -3.99 2.65
C GLY A 368 26.91 -4.34 4.13
N ASP A 369 28.05 -4.95 4.49
CA ASP A 369 28.27 -5.54 5.81
C ASP A 369 28.07 -4.55 6.97
N THR A 370 28.53 -3.30 6.80
CA THR A 370 28.39 -2.26 7.84
C THR A 370 26.94 -1.97 8.16
N LEU A 371 26.10 -1.76 7.13
CA LEU A 371 24.67 -1.43 7.31
C LEU A 371 23.91 -2.65 7.84
N ILE A 372 24.28 -3.87 7.42
CA ILE A 372 23.68 -5.11 7.95
C ILE A 372 23.99 -5.23 9.44
N GLU A 373 25.25 -5.00 9.87
CA GLU A 373 25.63 -5.05 11.28
C GLU A 373 24.93 -3.97 12.12
N GLU A 374 24.69 -2.79 11.56
CA GLU A 374 23.89 -1.74 12.20
C GLU A 374 22.44 -2.19 12.41
N GLY A 375 21.81 -2.74 11.38
CA GLY A 375 20.44 -3.28 11.44
C GLY A 375 20.33 -4.41 12.47
N VAL A 376 21.28 -5.33 12.48
CA VAL A 376 21.35 -6.43 13.49
C VAL A 376 21.42 -5.88 14.91
N ARG A 377 22.27 -4.89 15.16
CA ARG A 377 22.39 -4.26 16.50
C ARG A 377 21.09 -3.57 16.91
N SER A 378 20.43 -2.84 16.00
CA SER A 378 19.15 -2.20 16.25
C SER A 378 18.09 -3.21 16.63
N LEU A 379 17.89 -4.25 15.82
CA LEU A 379 16.92 -5.32 16.06
C LEU A 379 17.12 -6.04 17.40
N LYS A 380 18.36 -6.37 17.73
CA LYS A 380 18.67 -7.04 19.01
C LYS A 380 18.45 -6.13 20.19
N SER A 381 18.80 -4.85 20.07
CA SER A 381 18.55 -3.84 21.12
C SER A 381 17.05 -3.69 21.37
N MET A 382 16.25 -3.60 20.30
CA MET A 382 14.79 -3.52 20.41
C MET A 382 14.20 -4.79 21.00
N ALA A 383 14.59 -5.97 20.51
CA ALA A 383 14.09 -7.25 21.02
C ALA A 383 14.37 -7.43 22.52
N ALA A 384 15.52 -6.96 23.00
CA ALA A 384 15.89 -7.01 24.42
C ALA A 384 15.03 -6.09 25.32
N LYS A 385 14.41 -5.04 24.75
CA LYS A 385 13.50 -4.12 25.48
C LYS A 385 12.07 -4.67 25.61
N ILE A 386 11.74 -5.73 24.87
CA ILE A 386 10.38 -6.30 24.90
C ILE A 386 10.22 -7.14 26.17
N ASP A 387 9.19 -6.80 26.95
CA ASP A 387 8.81 -7.53 28.16
C ASP A 387 8.12 -8.86 27.77
N THR A 388 8.89 -9.93 27.76
CA THR A 388 8.43 -11.26 27.36
C THR A 388 7.44 -11.90 28.35
N ASP A 389 7.27 -11.34 29.54
CA ASP A 389 6.23 -11.75 30.49
C ASP A 389 4.84 -11.20 30.07
N LYS A 390 4.81 -10.15 29.28
CA LYS A 390 3.57 -9.52 28.79
C LYS A 390 3.27 -9.80 27.33
N MET A 391 4.27 -10.15 26.54
CA MET A 391 4.17 -10.37 25.11
C MET A 391 5.15 -11.47 24.70
N HIS A 392 4.75 -12.33 23.74
CA HIS A 392 5.68 -13.33 23.22
C HIS A 392 6.93 -12.67 22.60
N ALA A 393 8.03 -13.40 22.58
CA ALA A 393 9.20 -12.97 21.81
C ALA A 393 8.85 -12.84 20.32
N PRO A 394 9.54 -11.96 19.57
CA PRO A 394 9.35 -11.86 18.13
C PRO A 394 9.58 -13.21 17.45
N SER A 395 8.77 -13.53 16.46
CA SER A 395 8.90 -14.77 15.68
C SER A 395 10.19 -14.82 14.89
N PHE A 396 10.67 -13.65 14.46
CA PHE A 396 11.96 -13.49 13.79
C PHE A 396 12.45 -12.04 13.90
N LEU A 397 13.77 -11.89 13.72
CA LEU A 397 14.46 -10.64 13.50
C LEU A 397 15.05 -10.69 12.08
N MET A 398 14.79 -9.71 11.23
CA MET A 398 15.23 -9.72 9.85
C MET A 398 15.82 -8.37 9.41
N VAL A 399 17.01 -8.40 8.83
CA VAL A 399 17.53 -7.30 8.03
C VAL A 399 17.14 -7.57 6.58
N LEU A 400 16.25 -6.74 6.04
CA LEU A 400 15.78 -6.80 4.65
C LEU A 400 16.71 -5.93 3.81
N THR A 401 17.41 -6.54 2.84
CA THR A 401 18.43 -5.84 2.07
C THR A 401 18.00 -5.59 0.62
N GLY A 402 18.49 -4.49 0.04
CA GLY A 402 18.30 -4.18 -1.37
C GLY A 402 19.19 -5.00 -2.28
N THR A 403 20.43 -5.22 -1.84
CA THR A 403 21.46 -5.99 -2.55
C THR A 403 21.94 -7.15 -1.68
N GLY A 404 22.56 -8.13 -2.33
CA GLY A 404 23.06 -9.36 -1.73
C GLY A 404 22.59 -10.56 -2.54
N ASP A 405 23.47 -11.54 -2.71
CA ASP A 405 23.22 -12.69 -3.58
C ASP A 405 22.39 -13.77 -2.90
N TYR A 406 22.45 -13.85 -1.56
CA TYR A 406 21.87 -14.95 -0.81
C TYR A 406 21.11 -14.49 0.44
N ALA A 407 20.01 -15.18 0.72
CA ALA A 407 19.33 -15.12 2.00
C ALA A 407 19.97 -16.13 2.97
N TYR A 408 20.22 -15.72 4.20
CA TYR A 408 20.84 -16.59 5.22
C TYR A 408 20.40 -16.22 6.63
N ARG A 409 20.52 -17.20 7.54
CA ARG A 409 20.38 -16.98 8.96
C ARG A 409 21.75 -16.89 9.60
N ARG A 410 22.00 -15.80 10.31
CA ARG A 410 23.23 -15.57 11.06
C ARG A 410 23.32 -16.50 12.28
N HIS A 411 24.54 -16.69 12.81
CA HIS A 411 24.77 -17.47 14.02
C HIS A 411 24.07 -16.90 15.26
N ASP A 412 23.79 -15.59 15.28
CA ASP A 412 23.06 -14.90 16.35
C ASP A 412 21.53 -14.92 16.17
N GLY A 413 21.04 -15.65 15.17
CA GLY A 413 19.62 -15.90 14.91
C GLY A 413 18.92 -14.88 14.04
N VAL A 414 19.56 -13.78 13.67
CA VAL A 414 18.99 -12.75 12.79
C VAL A 414 19.04 -13.25 11.34
N TYR A 415 17.96 -13.04 10.60
CA TYR A 415 17.89 -13.33 9.17
C TYR A 415 18.38 -12.12 8.37
N VAL A 416 19.14 -12.37 7.32
CA VAL A 416 19.51 -11.39 6.30
C VAL A 416 18.89 -11.86 4.99
N VAL A 417 17.97 -11.07 4.45
CA VAL A 417 17.13 -11.47 3.29
C VAL A 417 17.15 -10.37 2.25
N PRO A 418 17.69 -10.62 1.05
CA PRO A 418 17.50 -9.71 -0.07
C PRO A 418 16.02 -9.62 -0.47
N ILE A 419 15.53 -8.41 -0.74
CA ILE A 419 14.13 -8.20 -1.18
C ILE A 419 13.79 -8.99 -2.46
N GLY A 420 14.78 -9.24 -3.31
CA GLY A 420 14.64 -10.03 -4.54
C GLY A 420 14.45 -11.54 -4.30
N SER A 421 14.45 -12.01 -3.04
CA SER A 421 14.15 -13.40 -2.70
C SER A 421 12.87 -13.56 -1.86
N LEU A 422 12.19 -12.46 -1.46
CA LEU A 422 11.10 -12.47 -0.51
C LEU A 422 9.72 -12.66 -1.17
N LYS A 423 8.84 -13.43 -0.51
CA LYS A 423 7.37 -13.52 -0.76
C LYS A 423 6.56 -13.58 0.53
N ASN A 424 5.23 -13.62 0.40
CA ASN A 424 4.28 -13.83 1.50
C ASN A 424 4.38 -15.18 2.20
#